data_f76b996e09d1da46430813fcbc94290b
#
_entry.id   f76b996e09d1da46430813fcbc94290b
#
_cell.length_a   1.000
_cell.length_b   1.000
_cell.length_c   1.000
_cell.angle_alpha   90.00
_cell.angle_beta   90.00
_cell.angle_gamma   90.00
#
_symmetry.space_group_name_H-M   'P 1'
#
loop_
_entity.id
_entity.type
_entity.pdbx_description
1 polymer ?
#
loop_
_entity_poly.entity_id
_entity_poly.type
_entity_poly.pdbx_seq_one_letter_code
_entity_poly.pdbx_strand_id
1 'polypeptide(L)'
;MLTDTHSHIYAEEFDDDRDNVIARAETAGVGLVLLPAIDANSYERQETLAASRPDLFRQMMGLHPTSVDAEYGKALDITQEKLFANPDKYIGIGEIGLDFYWDVTYRQQQIDALEQQIRWAEKTGKPIVLHLRSGKDGSDDSNAYAEIFRLLERCRYGGKGIMHCFSGSLDDAHRAVEMGFLLGIGGTVTYKKSTLPDIVRSLTLEDIVLETDAPYLAPVPYRGRRNESAYVSIVAQKIAEIKETTFDIVAAATTDNARRLFGLQ
;
A
#
# COMPACT_ATOMS: atom_id res chain seq x y z
N MET A 1 4.50 -19.55 -1.06
CA MET A 1 4.74 -18.45 -0.11
C MET A 1 3.92 -17.26 -0.57
N LEU A 2 3.33 -16.51 0.37
CA LEU A 2 2.58 -15.29 0.12
C LEU A 2 3.37 -14.06 0.59
N THR A 3 3.14 -12.94 -0.04
CA THR A 3 3.62 -11.62 0.40
C THR A 3 2.41 -10.74 0.68
N ASP A 4 2.36 -10.13 1.88
CA ASP A 4 1.45 -9.05 2.22
C ASP A 4 2.17 -7.72 2.00
N THR A 5 1.86 -7.03 0.91
CA THR A 5 2.62 -5.82 0.52
C THR A 5 2.22 -4.57 1.28
N HIS A 6 1.22 -4.66 2.18
CA HIS A 6 0.77 -3.51 2.96
C HIS A 6 0.05 -3.94 4.24
N SER A 7 0.71 -3.74 5.38
CA SER A 7 0.13 -4.05 6.70
C SER A 7 0.68 -3.13 7.79
N HIS A 8 -0.22 -2.59 8.60
CA HIS A 8 0.12 -1.80 9.79
C HIS A 8 0.10 -2.66 11.07
N ILE A 9 0.59 -3.89 10.98
CA ILE A 9 0.63 -4.84 12.13
C ILE A 9 1.43 -4.31 13.34
N TYR A 10 2.18 -3.24 13.18
CA TYR A 10 2.84 -2.52 14.27
C TYR A 10 1.88 -1.62 15.07
N ALA A 11 0.65 -1.37 14.60
CA ALA A 11 -0.33 -0.50 15.21
C ALA A 11 -0.82 -1.02 16.58
N GLU A 12 -1.39 -0.11 17.39
CA GLU A 12 -1.82 -0.39 18.75
C GLU A 12 -2.91 -1.46 18.85
N GLU A 13 -3.72 -1.58 17.81
CA GLU A 13 -4.76 -2.59 17.69
C GLU A 13 -4.25 -4.03 17.82
N PHE A 14 -2.94 -4.24 17.67
CA PHE A 14 -2.30 -5.55 17.76
C PHE A 14 -1.50 -5.76 19.05
N ASP A 15 -1.44 -4.79 19.96
CA ASP A 15 -0.57 -4.86 21.14
C ASP A 15 -0.83 -6.09 22.02
N ASP A 16 -2.10 -6.48 22.19
CA ASP A 16 -2.49 -7.59 23.06
C ASP A 16 -2.16 -8.98 22.48
N ASP A 17 -2.03 -9.12 21.13
CA ASP A 17 -1.90 -10.44 20.51
C ASP A 17 -1.00 -10.47 19.26
N ARG A 18 -0.13 -9.48 19.07
CA ARG A 18 0.72 -9.34 17.86
C ARG A 18 1.49 -10.61 17.53
N ASP A 19 2.10 -11.26 18.50
CA ASP A 19 2.85 -12.50 18.28
C ASP A 19 1.96 -13.63 17.76
N ASN A 20 0.73 -13.71 18.25
CA ASN A 20 -0.24 -14.70 17.77
C ASN A 20 -0.69 -14.37 16.34
N VAL A 21 -0.85 -13.08 16.00
CA VAL A 21 -1.18 -12.62 14.63
C VAL A 21 -0.05 -12.99 13.67
N ILE A 22 1.19 -12.77 14.06
CA ILE A 22 2.38 -13.16 13.28
C ILE A 22 2.40 -14.68 13.06
N ALA A 23 2.21 -15.47 14.11
CA ALA A 23 2.19 -16.93 14.00
C ALA A 23 1.07 -17.45 13.07
N ARG A 24 -0.11 -16.79 13.08
CA ARG A 24 -1.19 -17.11 12.14
C ARG A 24 -0.82 -16.77 10.69
N ALA A 25 -0.16 -15.62 10.47
CA ALA A 25 0.32 -15.23 9.16
C ALA A 25 1.32 -16.25 8.59
N GLU A 26 2.32 -16.66 9.37
CA GLU A 26 3.28 -17.69 8.99
C GLU A 26 2.60 -19.04 8.70
N THR A 27 1.63 -19.45 9.53
CA THR A 27 0.83 -20.65 9.32
C THR A 27 0.01 -20.61 8.03
N ALA A 28 -0.46 -19.41 7.65
CA ALA A 28 -1.16 -19.19 6.38
C ALA A 28 -0.23 -19.12 5.16
N GLY A 29 1.09 -19.28 5.35
CA GLY A 29 2.09 -19.27 4.29
C GLY A 29 2.61 -17.88 3.92
N VAL A 30 2.37 -16.84 4.75
CA VAL A 30 2.95 -15.51 4.58
C VAL A 30 4.42 -15.55 4.99
N GLY A 31 5.29 -15.25 4.06
CA GLY A 31 6.74 -15.24 4.30
C GLY A 31 7.37 -13.85 4.16
N LEU A 32 6.57 -12.84 3.82
CA LEU A 32 7.01 -11.45 3.73
C LEU A 32 5.83 -10.51 3.99
N VAL A 33 6.04 -9.52 4.84
CA VAL A 33 5.09 -8.44 5.15
C VAL A 33 5.79 -7.11 5.01
N LEU A 34 5.22 -6.21 4.20
CA LEU A 34 5.74 -4.87 4.02
C LEU A 34 5.00 -3.90 4.93
N LEU A 35 5.76 -3.12 5.67
CA LEU A 35 5.27 -2.18 6.67
C LEU A 35 5.39 -0.76 6.13
N PRO A 36 4.32 -0.11 5.68
CA PRO A 36 4.34 1.31 5.34
C PRO A 36 4.37 2.18 6.60
N ALA A 37 4.94 3.37 6.50
CA ALA A 37 4.90 4.36 7.56
C ALA A 37 3.64 5.23 7.45
N ILE A 38 3.16 5.75 8.58
CA ILE A 38 2.04 6.70 8.62
C ILE A 38 2.55 8.10 8.96
N ASP A 39 3.13 8.27 10.14
CA ASP A 39 3.64 9.54 10.66
C ASP A 39 4.68 9.32 11.77
N ALA A 40 5.21 10.41 12.33
CA ALA A 40 6.24 10.37 13.36
C ALA A 40 5.85 9.55 14.61
N ASN A 41 4.54 9.45 14.93
CA ASN A 41 4.08 8.68 16.09
C ASN A 41 4.17 7.17 15.85
N SER A 42 4.14 6.76 14.60
CA SER A 42 4.16 5.35 14.20
C SER A 42 5.56 4.79 13.93
N TYR A 43 6.55 5.65 13.65
CA TYR A 43 7.86 5.22 13.15
C TYR A 43 8.63 4.31 14.12
N GLU A 44 8.64 4.63 15.43
CA GLU A 44 9.37 3.81 16.40
C GLU A 44 8.79 2.40 16.52
N ARG A 45 7.46 2.28 16.53
CA ARG A 45 6.76 0.98 16.59
C ARG A 45 7.04 0.14 15.35
N GLN A 46 6.94 0.75 14.17
CA GLN A 46 7.25 0.12 12.89
C GLN A 46 8.71 -0.36 12.85
N GLU A 47 9.65 0.50 13.20
CA GLU A 47 11.09 0.20 13.20
C GLU A 47 11.46 -0.92 14.18
N THR A 48 10.86 -0.89 15.39
CA THR A 48 11.05 -1.93 16.40
C THR A 48 10.56 -3.28 15.90
N LEU A 49 9.36 -3.32 15.31
CA LEU A 49 8.82 -4.55 14.77
C LEU A 49 9.67 -5.08 13.60
N ALA A 50 10.05 -4.22 12.66
CA ALA A 50 10.87 -4.62 11.52
C ALA A 50 12.23 -5.18 11.96
N ALA A 51 12.85 -4.59 12.99
CA ALA A 51 14.12 -5.05 13.54
C ALA A 51 14.00 -6.38 14.29
N SER A 52 12.84 -6.69 14.87
CA SER A 52 12.63 -7.94 15.63
C SER A 52 12.59 -9.19 14.74
N ARG A 53 12.11 -9.07 13.50
CA ARG A 53 11.99 -10.16 12.53
C ARG A 53 12.37 -9.66 11.12
N PRO A 54 13.66 -9.40 10.88
CA PRO A 54 14.14 -8.91 9.58
C PRO A 54 14.05 -9.95 8.45
N ASP A 55 13.75 -11.19 8.77
CA ASP A 55 13.41 -12.26 7.84
C ASP A 55 11.99 -12.09 7.27
N LEU A 56 11.05 -11.60 8.08
CA LEU A 56 9.63 -11.49 7.76
C LEU A 56 9.20 -10.07 7.36
N PHE A 57 9.76 -9.04 7.99
CA PHE A 57 9.32 -7.67 7.80
C PHE A 57 10.30 -6.82 6.99
N ARG A 58 9.75 -5.97 6.13
CA ARG A 58 10.46 -4.87 5.47
C ARG A 58 9.66 -3.59 5.67
N GLN A 59 10.35 -2.48 5.83
CA GLN A 59 9.72 -1.20 6.14
C GLN A 59 9.90 -0.18 5.03
N MET A 60 8.95 0.72 4.93
CA MET A 60 8.97 1.89 4.06
C MET A 60 8.91 3.16 4.91
N MET A 61 9.25 4.31 4.34
CA MET A 61 9.21 5.60 5.02
C MET A 61 8.38 6.58 4.19
N GLY A 62 7.47 7.29 4.86
CA GLY A 62 6.61 8.28 4.23
C GLY A 62 5.74 9.00 5.25
N LEU A 63 5.09 10.08 4.80
CA LEU A 63 4.05 10.81 5.52
C LEU A 63 2.71 10.55 4.82
N HIS A 64 1.81 9.88 5.52
CA HIS A 64 0.47 9.54 5.02
C HIS A 64 -0.38 10.81 4.81
N PRO A 65 -1.22 10.89 3.77
CA PRO A 65 -2.01 12.09 3.47
C PRO A 65 -2.97 12.51 4.61
N THR A 66 -3.48 11.58 5.40
CA THR A 66 -4.35 11.93 6.55
C THR A 66 -3.59 12.55 7.72
N SER A 67 -2.25 12.48 7.74
CA SER A 67 -1.38 13.15 8.72
C SER A 67 -0.85 14.49 8.21
N VAL A 68 -1.33 14.96 7.05
CA VAL A 68 -1.01 16.27 6.50
C VAL A 68 -1.98 17.31 7.03
N ASP A 69 -1.45 18.31 7.73
CA ASP A 69 -2.18 19.42 8.34
C ASP A 69 -1.51 20.78 8.03
N ALA A 70 -1.82 21.83 8.79
CA ALA A 70 -1.20 23.14 8.64
C ALA A 70 0.32 23.13 8.93
N GLU A 71 0.81 22.20 9.72
CA GLU A 71 2.22 22.06 10.14
C GLU A 71 2.96 20.97 9.35
N TYR A 72 2.38 20.47 8.24
CA TYR A 72 2.90 19.35 7.44
C TYR A 72 4.37 19.50 7.04
N GLY A 73 4.87 20.71 6.90
CA GLY A 73 6.30 20.97 6.61
C GLY A 73 7.21 20.38 7.68
N LYS A 74 6.86 20.54 8.96
CA LYS A 74 7.63 19.96 10.07
C LYS A 74 7.57 18.43 10.06
N ALA A 75 6.40 17.86 9.76
CA ALA A 75 6.24 16.42 9.63
C ALA A 75 7.09 15.86 8.48
N LEU A 76 7.14 16.56 7.34
CA LEU A 76 8.00 16.21 6.21
C LEU A 76 9.48 16.30 6.57
N ASP A 77 9.92 17.33 7.31
CA ASP A 77 11.31 17.46 7.74
C ASP A 77 11.75 16.27 8.60
N ILE A 78 10.92 15.84 9.56
CA ILE A 78 11.17 14.66 10.39
C ILE A 78 11.25 13.39 9.53
N THR A 79 10.31 13.22 8.62
CA THR A 79 10.27 12.07 7.70
C THR A 79 11.50 12.03 6.81
N GLN A 80 11.88 13.18 6.26
CA GLN A 80 13.06 13.32 5.42
C GLN A 80 14.34 13.00 6.18
N GLU A 81 14.49 13.54 7.39
CA GLU A 81 15.66 13.27 8.24
C GLU A 81 15.83 11.77 8.49
N LYS A 82 14.75 11.09 8.90
CA LYS A 82 14.78 9.63 9.10
C LYS A 82 15.14 8.86 7.83
N LEU A 83 14.51 9.19 6.71
CA LEU A 83 14.75 8.53 5.43
C LEU A 83 16.22 8.64 5.00
N PHE A 84 16.76 9.86 5.04
CA PHE A 84 18.11 10.12 4.52
C PHE A 84 19.24 9.81 5.52
N ALA A 85 18.94 9.69 6.81
CA ALA A 85 19.92 9.21 7.80
C ALA A 85 20.31 7.74 7.56
N ASN A 86 19.36 6.89 7.13
CA ASN A 86 19.60 5.47 6.87
C ASN A 86 18.75 4.99 5.68
N PRO A 87 19.05 5.41 4.45
CA PRO A 87 18.18 5.11 3.31
C PRO A 87 18.06 3.61 3.00
N ASP A 88 19.09 2.82 3.28
CA ASP A 88 19.10 1.37 3.03
C ASP A 88 18.17 0.58 3.97
N LYS A 89 17.74 1.20 5.06
CA LYS A 89 16.78 0.63 6.00
C LYS A 89 15.39 0.49 5.39
N TYR A 90 15.04 1.32 4.42
CA TYR A 90 13.72 1.40 3.83
C TYR A 90 13.73 0.90 2.39
N ILE A 91 12.79 0.00 2.06
CA ILE A 91 12.69 -0.58 0.71
C ILE A 91 11.88 0.28 -0.26
N GLY A 92 11.12 1.25 0.22
CA GLY A 92 10.25 2.12 -0.58
C GLY A 92 9.91 3.41 0.15
N ILE A 93 9.27 4.34 -0.57
CA ILE A 93 8.67 5.55 -0.02
C ILE A 93 7.16 5.30 0.08
N GLY A 94 6.65 5.19 1.31
CA GLY A 94 5.26 4.84 1.57
C GLY A 94 4.96 4.72 3.08
N GLU A 95 3.73 4.99 3.44
CA GLU A 95 2.59 5.30 2.59
C GLU A 95 2.51 6.79 2.32
N ILE A 96 2.32 7.18 1.07
CA ILE A 96 2.19 8.58 0.64
C ILE A 96 0.98 8.69 -0.29
N GLY A 97 0.46 9.86 -0.53
CA GLY A 97 -0.67 9.94 -1.48
C GLY A 97 -1.66 11.06 -1.23
N LEU A 98 -2.93 10.80 -1.57
CA LEU A 98 -4.03 11.74 -1.50
C LEU A 98 -5.26 11.07 -0.88
N ASP A 99 -5.81 11.67 0.17
CA ASP A 99 -7.10 11.30 0.76
C ASP A 99 -8.03 12.51 0.78
N PHE A 100 -8.99 12.52 -0.13
CA PHE A 100 -10.00 13.58 -0.25
C PHE A 100 -11.36 13.17 0.35
N TYR A 101 -11.41 11.99 0.99
CA TYR A 101 -12.67 11.43 1.48
C TYR A 101 -13.13 12.03 2.82
N TRP A 102 -12.19 12.27 3.73
CA TRP A 102 -12.50 12.73 5.07
C TRP A 102 -12.51 14.24 5.17
N ASP A 103 -11.47 14.90 4.64
CA ASP A 103 -11.30 16.34 4.72
C ASP A 103 -10.47 16.84 3.53
N VAL A 104 -10.95 17.86 2.87
CA VAL A 104 -10.28 18.55 1.76
C VAL A 104 -9.64 19.88 2.15
N THR A 105 -9.71 20.25 3.45
CA THR A 105 -9.14 21.51 3.96
C THR A 105 -7.65 21.63 3.61
N TYR A 106 -6.91 20.52 3.69
CA TYR A 106 -5.49 20.47 3.40
C TYR A 106 -5.16 19.83 2.04
N ARG A 107 -6.09 19.91 1.07
CA ARG A 107 -5.90 19.32 -0.26
C ARG A 107 -4.60 19.76 -0.93
N GLN A 108 -4.33 21.06 -0.95
CA GLN A 108 -3.11 21.59 -1.58
C GLN A 108 -1.85 21.12 -0.84
N GLN A 109 -1.88 21.11 0.49
CA GLN A 109 -0.79 20.62 1.32
C GLN A 109 -0.52 19.13 1.10
N GLN A 110 -1.56 18.31 0.90
CA GLN A 110 -1.39 16.90 0.52
C GLN A 110 -0.68 16.76 -0.84
N ILE A 111 -1.06 17.57 -1.82
CA ILE A 111 -0.41 17.59 -3.15
C ILE A 111 1.06 18.01 -3.02
N ASP A 112 1.35 19.07 -2.28
CA ASP A 112 2.71 19.58 -2.08
C ASP A 112 3.58 18.56 -1.32
N ALA A 113 3.03 17.93 -0.28
CA ALA A 113 3.69 16.88 0.48
C ALA A 113 3.99 15.65 -0.38
N LEU A 114 3.03 15.25 -1.21
CA LEU A 114 3.20 14.13 -2.13
C LEU A 114 4.27 14.43 -3.19
N GLU A 115 4.25 15.62 -3.79
CA GLU A 115 5.27 16.03 -4.76
C GLU A 115 6.68 15.98 -4.15
N GLN A 116 6.85 16.45 -2.93
CA GLN A 116 8.14 16.38 -2.25
C GLN A 116 8.59 14.92 -2.02
N GLN A 117 7.70 14.05 -1.62
CA GLN A 117 7.98 12.63 -1.37
C GLN A 117 8.27 11.85 -2.67
N ILE A 118 7.62 12.20 -3.77
CA ILE A 118 7.97 11.67 -5.11
C ILE A 118 9.41 12.05 -5.47
N ARG A 119 9.84 13.28 -5.19
CA ARG A 119 11.25 13.70 -5.41
C ARG A 119 12.24 12.92 -4.53
N TRP A 120 11.85 12.51 -3.31
CA TRP A 120 12.68 11.63 -2.49
C TRP A 120 12.82 10.24 -3.12
N ALA A 121 11.73 9.71 -3.69
CA ALA A 121 11.74 8.45 -4.40
C ALA A 121 12.70 8.49 -5.61
N GLU A 122 12.65 9.55 -6.41
CA GLU A 122 13.59 9.75 -7.52
C GLU A 122 15.04 9.83 -7.04
N LYS A 123 15.31 10.61 -5.99
CA LYS A 123 16.66 10.77 -5.43
C LYS A 123 17.22 9.47 -4.86
N THR A 124 16.37 8.61 -4.30
CA THR A 124 16.80 7.35 -3.67
C THR A 124 16.70 6.14 -4.59
N GLY A 125 16.04 6.29 -5.76
CA GLY A 125 15.75 5.18 -6.68
C GLY A 125 14.74 4.18 -6.13
N LYS A 126 13.97 4.55 -5.08
CA LYS A 126 13.03 3.65 -4.40
C LYS A 126 11.64 3.72 -5.02
N PRO A 127 10.89 2.60 -5.07
CA PRO A 127 9.50 2.61 -5.49
C PRO A 127 8.63 3.37 -4.49
N ILE A 128 7.49 3.90 -4.98
CA ILE A 128 6.48 4.57 -4.14
C ILE A 128 5.28 3.66 -3.89
N VAL A 129 4.66 3.79 -2.71
CA VAL A 129 3.40 3.13 -2.36
C VAL A 129 2.36 4.20 -2.06
N LEU A 130 1.35 4.25 -2.94
CA LEU A 130 0.38 5.33 -3.00
C LEU A 130 -0.95 4.95 -2.36
N HIS A 131 -1.37 5.76 -1.39
CA HIS A 131 -2.74 5.83 -0.90
C HIS A 131 -3.54 6.81 -1.78
N LEU A 132 -4.63 6.33 -2.38
CA LEU A 132 -5.48 7.16 -3.24
C LEU A 132 -6.95 6.96 -2.86
N ARG A 133 -7.56 7.99 -2.29
CA ARG A 133 -8.95 7.95 -1.89
C ARG A 133 -9.70 9.20 -2.32
N SER A 134 -10.56 9.03 -3.31
CA SER A 134 -11.38 10.13 -3.84
C SER A 134 -12.49 10.55 -2.87
N GLY A 135 -12.92 11.79 -2.99
CA GLY A 135 -14.02 12.37 -2.22
C GLY A 135 -15.36 11.72 -2.51
N LYS A 136 -16.31 11.93 -1.60
CA LYS A 136 -17.66 11.34 -1.67
C LYS A 136 -18.56 12.02 -2.70
N ASP A 137 -18.25 13.25 -3.05
CA ASP A 137 -19.08 14.08 -3.93
C ASP A 137 -18.92 13.73 -5.41
N GLY A 138 -17.92 12.91 -5.76
CA GLY A 138 -17.63 12.50 -7.13
C GLY A 138 -17.23 13.66 -8.06
N SER A 139 -16.85 14.81 -7.50
CA SER A 139 -16.38 15.94 -8.29
C SER A 139 -14.97 15.70 -8.84
N ASP A 140 -14.63 16.35 -9.93
CA ASP A 140 -13.29 16.30 -10.52
C ASP A 140 -12.23 16.82 -9.53
N ASP A 141 -12.58 17.82 -8.71
CA ASP A 141 -11.68 18.39 -7.71
C ASP A 141 -11.39 17.44 -6.54
N SER A 142 -12.23 16.45 -6.31
CA SER A 142 -12.04 15.42 -5.29
C SER A 142 -11.58 14.06 -5.86
N ASN A 143 -11.24 14.00 -7.15
CA ASN A 143 -10.76 12.77 -7.79
C ASN A 143 -9.25 12.58 -7.55
N ALA A 144 -8.89 11.73 -6.59
CA ALA A 144 -7.49 11.44 -6.23
C ALA A 144 -6.72 10.76 -7.38
N TYR A 145 -7.38 9.90 -8.18
CA TYR A 145 -6.73 9.24 -9.33
C TYR A 145 -6.41 10.23 -10.45
N ALA A 146 -7.34 11.12 -10.79
CA ALA A 146 -7.07 12.15 -11.78
C ALA A 146 -5.92 13.08 -11.32
N GLU A 147 -5.87 13.42 -10.03
CA GLU A 147 -4.83 14.29 -9.49
C GLU A 147 -3.46 13.62 -9.47
N ILE A 148 -3.37 12.35 -9.02
CA ILE A 148 -2.08 11.65 -9.00
C ILE A 148 -1.50 11.49 -10.41
N PHE A 149 -2.30 11.15 -11.39
CA PHE A 149 -1.81 11.02 -12.77
C PHE A 149 -1.26 12.34 -13.31
N ARG A 150 -1.96 13.46 -13.06
CA ARG A 150 -1.46 14.80 -13.41
C ARG A 150 -0.14 15.12 -12.70
N LEU A 151 -0.03 14.75 -11.42
CA LEU A 151 1.16 15.01 -10.61
C LEU A 151 2.37 14.19 -11.11
N LEU A 152 2.18 12.89 -11.37
CA LEU A 152 3.24 12.02 -11.89
C LEU A 152 3.78 12.51 -13.25
N GLU A 153 2.88 12.94 -14.15
CA GLU A 153 3.24 13.53 -15.44
C GLU A 153 4.00 14.85 -15.26
N ARG A 154 3.52 15.74 -14.38
CA ARG A 154 4.16 17.04 -14.07
C ARG A 154 5.56 16.85 -13.49
N CYS A 155 5.73 15.90 -12.59
CA CYS A 155 7.02 15.53 -12.01
C CYS A 155 7.91 14.75 -12.99
N ARG A 156 7.37 14.27 -14.11
CA ARG A 156 8.05 13.33 -15.03
C ARG A 156 8.56 12.09 -14.29
N TYR A 157 7.77 11.61 -13.33
CA TYR A 157 8.15 10.46 -12.53
C TYR A 157 8.33 9.22 -13.43
N GLY A 158 9.55 8.72 -13.51
CA GLY A 158 9.92 7.53 -14.30
C GLY A 158 10.12 6.28 -13.43
N GLY A 159 9.81 6.39 -12.14
CA GLY A 159 9.92 5.27 -11.20
C GLY A 159 8.73 4.33 -11.27
N LYS A 160 8.74 3.34 -10.37
CA LYS A 160 7.70 2.31 -10.23
C LYS A 160 7.07 2.40 -8.85
N GLY A 161 5.93 1.73 -8.67
CA GLY A 161 5.26 1.75 -7.37
C GLY A 161 4.06 0.83 -7.29
N ILE A 162 3.33 0.97 -6.20
CA ILE A 162 2.05 0.31 -5.96
C ILE A 162 0.99 1.39 -5.76
N MET A 163 -0.14 1.28 -6.45
CA MET A 163 -1.36 1.93 -6.03
C MET A 163 -2.05 0.99 -5.03
N HIS A 164 -1.78 1.23 -3.76
CA HIS A 164 -2.26 0.46 -2.63
C HIS A 164 -3.79 0.58 -2.52
N CYS A 165 -4.43 -0.49 -2.05
CA CYS A 165 -5.87 -0.58 -1.81
C CYS A 165 -6.70 -0.03 -2.98
N PHE A 166 -6.35 -0.49 -4.18
CA PHE A 166 -6.88 0.08 -5.42
C PHE A 166 -8.40 0.14 -5.40
N SER A 167 -8.94 1.32 -5.67
CA SER A 167 -10.37 1.61 -5.64
C SER A 167 -10.83 2.52 -6.79
N GLY A 168 -9.96 2.71 -7.79
CA GLY A 168 -10.25 3.48 -9.01
C GLY A 168 -11.16 2.75 -9.98
N SER A 169 -11.40 3.38 -11.11
CA SER A 169 -12.11 2.81 -12.24
C SER A 169 -11.25 1.79 -13.01
N LEU A 170 -11.85 1.10 -13.99
CA LEU A 170 -11.11 0.24 -14.90
C LEU A 170 -10.11 1.03 -15.76
N ASP A 171 -10.48 2.23 -16.18
CA ASP A 171 -9.60 3.12 -16.96
C ASP A 171 -8.41 3.59 -16.09
N ASP A 172 -8.65 3.91 -14.82
CA ASP A 172 -7.58 4.23 -13.88
C ASP A 172 -6.62 3.05 -13.67
N ALA A 173 -7.15 1.83 -13.62
CA ALA A 173 -6.34 0.61 -13.48
C ALA A 173 -5.40 0.43 -14.68
N HIS A 174 -5.93 0.52 -15.90
CA HIS A 174 -5.13 0.40 -17.11
C HIS A 174 -4.08 1.50 -17.20
N ARG A 175 -4.45 2.75 -16.91
CA ARG A 175 -3.50 3.88 -16.91
C ARG A 175 -2.39 3.70 -15.89
N ALA A 176 -2.71 3.21 -14.69
CA ALA A 176 -1.72 2.92 -13.67
C ALA A 176 -0.71 1.87 -14.15
N VAL A 177 -1.19 0.78 -14.75
CA VAL A 177 -0.34 -0.29 -15.30
C VAL A 177 0.53 0.23 -16.46
N GLU A 178 -0.02 1.03 -17.37
CA GLU A 178 0.73 1.67 -18.47
C GLU A 178 1.85 2.59 -17.95
N MET A 179 1.65 3.23 -16.79
CA MET A 179 2.67 4.03 -16.12
C MET A 179 3.67 3.20 -15.30
N GLY A 180 3.54 1.87 -15.28
CA GLY A 180 4.45 0.94 -14.59
C GLY A 180 4.13 0.69 -13.12
N PHE A 181 2.93 1.03 -12.66
CA PHE A 181 2.45 0.72 -11.32
C PHE A 181 1.82 -0.67 -11.22
N LEU A 182 2.03 -1.32 -10.09
CA LEU A 182 1.27 -2.49 -9.68
C LEU A 182 0.03 -2.06 -8.89
N LEU A 183 -1.03 -2.86 -8.96
CA LEU A 183 -2.24 -2.61 -8.20
C LEU A 183 -2.28 -3.51 -6.95
N GLY A 184 -2.39 -2.88 -5.78
CA GLY A 184 -2.58 -3.55 -4.50
C GLY A 184 -4.03 -4.02 -4.37
N ILE A 185 -4.23 -5.33 -4.33
CA ILE A 185 -5.55 -5.96 -4.21
C ILE A 185 -5.69 -6.54 -2.81
N GLY A 186 -6.60 -5.97 -2.04
CA GLY A 186 -6.89 -6.35 -0.66
C GLY A 186 -8.25 -7.02 -0.47
N GLY A 187 -8.67 -7.11 0.80
CA GLY A 187 -9.91 -7.80 1.22
C GLY A 187 -11.19 -7.33 0.54
N THR A 188 -11.20 -6.11 0.04
CA THR A 188 -12.35 -5.51 -0.67
C THR A 188 -12.73 -6.24 -1.96
N VAL A 189 -11.82 -7.03 -2.57
CA VAL A 189 -12.12 -7.89 -3.73
C VAL A 189 -13.18 -8.95 -3.42
N THR A 190 -13.38 -9.29 -2.13
CA THR A 190 -14.38 -10.25 -1.69
C THR A 190 -15.76 -9.64 -1.44
N TYR A 191 -15.90 -8.31 -1.52
CA TYR A 191 -17.15 -7.64 -1.15
C TYR A 191 -18.17 -7.72 -2.28
N LYS A 192 -19.44 -8.00 -1.94
CA LYS A 192 -20.53 -8.20 -2.89
C LYS A 192 -20.75 -7.04 -3.88
N LYS A 193 -20.45 -5.81 -3.46
CA LYS A 193 -20.65 -4.60 -4.28
C LYS A 193 -19.34 -4.04 -4.85
N SER A 194 -18.24 -4.78 -4.74
CA SER A 194 -16.94 -4.34 -5.23
C SER A 194 -16.88 -4.47 -6.76
N THR A 195 -16.28 -3.49 -7.41
CA THR A 195 -15.94 -3.51 -8.84
C THR A 195 -14.60 -4.20 -9.11
N LEU A 196 -13.80 -4.45 -8.05
CA LEU A 196 -12.47 -5.07 -8.15
C LEU A 196 -12.48 -6.43 -8.87
N PRO A 197 -13.48 -7.34 -8.72
CA PRO A 197 -13.49 -8.59 -9.46
C PRO A 197 -13.44 -8.40 -10.97
N ASP A 198 -14.11 -7.38 -11.53
CA ASP A 198 -14.10 -7.10 -12.96
C ASP A 198 -12.77 -6.47 -13.39
N ILE A 199 -12.21 -5.59 -12.58
CA ILE A 199 -10.88 -5.01 -12.80
C ILE A 199 -9.81 -6.11 -12.78
N VAL A 200 -9.77 -6.95 -11.74
CA VAL A 200 -8.85 -8.09 -11.65
C VAL A 200 -8.97 -9.01 -12.86
N ARG A 201 -10.18 -9.26 -13.36
CA ARG A 201 -10.41 -10.10 -14.55
C ARG A 201 -9.74 -9.53 -15.81
N SER A 202 -9.71 -8.20 -15.95
CA SER A 202 -9.15 -7.52 -17.12
C SER A 202 -7.62 -7.41 -17.10
N LEU A 203 -6.99 -7.44 -15.92
CA LEU A 203 -5.54 -7.32 -15.74
C LEU A 203 -4.85 -8.68 -15.91
N THR A 204 -3.53 -8.68 -16.02
CA THR A 204 -2.70 -9.88 -15.87
C THR A 204 -2.29 -10.08 -14.42
N LEU A 205 -1.82 -11.27 -14.05
CA LEU A 205 -1.27 -11.48 -12.70
C LEU A 205 0.03 -10.68 -12.49
N GLU A 206 0.71 -10.29 -13.55
CA GLU A 206 1.94 -9.49 -13.50
C GLU A 206 1.68 -8.03 -13.09
N ASP A 207 0.42 -7.58 -13.15
CA ASP A 207 0.00 -6.22 -12.80
C ASP A 207 -0.45 -6.09 -11.33
N ILE A 208 -0.47 -7.19 -10.57
CA ILE A 208 -1.13 -7.27 -9.27
C ILE A 208 -0.14 -7.65 -8.17
N VAL A 209 -0.30 -7.04 -7.00
CA VAL A 209 0.24 -7.51 -5.72
C VAL A 209 -0.89 -7.75 -4.73
N LEU A 210 -0.63 -8.59 -3.73
CA LEU A 210 -1.60 -8.89 -2.66
C LEU A 210 -1.28 -8.08 -1.41
N GLU A 211 -2.33 -7.68 -0.71
CA GLU A 211 -2.19 -6.94 0.54
C GLU A 211 -3.36 -7.20 1.46
N THR A 212 -3.23 -6.75 2.71
CA THR A 212 -4.35 -6.78 3.67
C THR A 212 -4.85 -5.40 4.05
N ASP A 213 -3.96 -4.42 4.18
CA ASP A 213 -4.21 -3.15 4.84
C ASP A 213 -4.64 -3.34 6.31
N ALA A 214 -4.11 -4.40 6.95
CA ALA A 214 -4.45 -4.71 8.34
C ALA A 214 -4.00 -3.57 9.28
N PRO A 215 -4.86 -3.12 10.20
CA PRO A 215 -6.06 -3.78 10.75
C PRO A 215 -7.38 -3.54 10.00
N TYR A 216 -7.34 -2.86 8.85
CA TYR A 216 -8.52 -2.39 8.12
C TYR A 216 -9.00 -3.41 7.07
N LEU A 217 -10.21 -3.20 6.53
CA LEU A 217 -10.74 -3.81 5.30
C LEU A 217 -10.70 -5.35 5.24
N ALA A 218 -10.98 -6.04 6.37
CA ALA A 218 -10.98 -7.49 6.42
C ALA A 218 -11.86 -8.13 5.32
N PRO A 219 -11.40 -9.21 4.66
CA PRO A 219 -12.16 -9.90 3.63
C PRO A 219 -13.39 -10.63 4.23
N VAL A 220 -14.35 -10.99 3.38
CA VAL A 220 -15.42 -11.94 3.74
C VAL A 220 -14.78 -13.32 3.99
N PRO A 221 -15.15 -14.04 5.07
CA PRO A 221 -16.26 -13.79 5.99
C PRO A 221 -15.97 -12.87 7.18
N TYR A 222 -14.79 -12.32 7.29
CA TYR A 222 -14.34 -11.55 8.46
C TYR A 222 -14.66 -10.05 8.39
N ARG A 223 -15.39 -9.61 7.38
CA ARG A 223 -15.78 -8.20 7.20
C ARG A 223 -16.40 -7.61 8.48
N GLY A 224 -15.90 -6.43 8.91
CA GLY A 224 -16.31 -5.76 10.14
C GLY A 224 -15.55 -6.22 11.39
N ARG A 225 -14.58 -7.13 11.24
CA ARG A 225 -13.62 -7.49 12.29
C ARG A 225 -12.24 -6.89 11.97
N ARG A 226 -11.33 -6.90 12.93
CA ARG A 226 -9.93 -6.53 12.71
C ARG A 226 -9.32 -7.47 11.65
N ASN A 227 -8.71 -6.87 10.64
CA ASN A 227 -7.97 -7.61 9.61
C ASN A 227 -6.60 -8.05 10.15
N GLU A 228 -5.99 -9.05 9.51
CA GLU A 228 -4.64 -9.51 9.81
C GLU A 228 -3.95 -10.09 8.55
N SER A 229 -2.61 -10.10 8.52
CA SER A 229 -1.84 -10.54 7.36
C SER A 229 -2.12 -11.99 6.93
N ALA A 230 -2.59 -12.87 7.83
CA ALA A 230 -3.04 -14.22 7.48
C ALA A 230 -4.16 -14.22 6.43
N TYR A 231 -4.99 -13.17 6.40
CA TYR A 231 -6.13 -13.09 5.48
C TYR A 231 -5.74 -12.72 4.04
N VAL A 232 -4.48 -12.41 3.76
CA VAL A 232 -3.99 -12.29 2.38
C VAL A 232 -4.19 -13.60 1.60
N SER A 233 -4.21 -14.73 2.30
CA SER A 233 -4.53 -16.04 1.72
C SER A 233 -5.96 -16.11 1.15
N ILE A 234 -6.93 -15.44 1.78
CA ILE A 234 -8.31 -15.35 1.30
C ILE A 234 -8.37 -14.49 0.03
N VAL A 235 -7.59 -13.41 -0.01
CA VAL A 235 -7.46 -12.54 -1.19
C VAL A 235 -6.87 -13.33 -2.36
N ALA A 236 -5.78 -14.07 -2.12
CA ALA A 236 -5.15 -14.93 -3.13
C ALA A 236 -6.13 -15.96 -3.69
N GLN A 237 -6.89 -16.64 -2.82
CA GLN A 237 -7.90 -17.61 -3.22
C GLN A 237 -9.01 -16.96 -4.08
N LYS A 238 -9.45 -15.76 -3.70
CA LYS A 238 -10.46 -15.02 -4.46
C LYS A 238 -9.97 -14.61 -5.85
N ILE A 239 -8.73 -14.18 -5.95
CA ILE A 239 -8.11 -13.85 -7.25
C ILE A 239 -7.96 -15.11 -8.11
N ALA A 240 -7.58 -16.25 -7.52
CA ALA A 240 -7.51 -17.53 -8.23
C ALA A 240 -8.87 -17.94 -8.84
N GLU A 241 -9.95 -17.75 -8.09
CA GLU A 241 -11.32 -17.95 -8.60
C GLU A 241 -11.65 -17.03 -9.78
N ILE A 242 -11.35 -15.71 -9.65
CA ILE A 242 -11.63 -14.71 -10.69
C ILE A 242 -10.84 -14.97 -11.97
N LYS A 243 -9.58 -15.41 -11.82
CA LYS A 243 -8.64 -15.68 -12.93
C LYS A 243 -8.74 -17.12 -13.47
N GLU A 244 -9.63 -17.93 -12.92
CA GLU A 244 -9.78 -19.35 -13.29
C GLU A 244 -8.45 -20.12 -13.26
N THR A 245 -7.66 -19.88 -12.22
CA THR A 245 -6.32 -20.46 -12.01
C THR A 245 -6.18 -21.04 -10.62
N THR A 246 -4.98 -21.49 -10.25
CA THR A 246 -4.72 -22.06 -8.92
C THR A 246 -4.20 -21.00 -7.93
N PHE A 247 -4.44 -21.24 -6.65
CA PHE A 247 -3.88 -20.47 -5.55
C PHE A 247 -2.36 -20.33 -5.67
N ASP A 248 -1.65 -21.42 -5.98
CA ASP A 248 -0.19 -21.43 -6.05
C ASP A 248 0.35 -20.54 -7.17
N ILE A 249 -0.33 -20.49 -8.31
CA ILE A 249 0.03 -19.59 -9.43
C ILE A 249 -0.14 -18.11 -9.02
N VAL A 250 -1.26 -17.78 -8.37
CA VAL A 250 -1.48 -16.40 -7.87
C VAL A 250 -0.44 -16.05 -6.83
N ALA A 251 -0.22 -16.91 -5.83
CA ALA A 251 0.75 -16.67 -4.76
C ALA A 251 2.17 -16.48 -5.30
N ALA A 252 2.58 -17.28 -6.28
CA ALA A 252 3.91 -17.15 -6.91
C ALA A 252 4.03 -15.86 -7.69
N ALA A 253 3.12 -15.59 -8.64
CA ALA A 253 3.19 -14.43 -9.51
C ALA A 253 3.18 -13.11 -8.72
N THR A 254 2.27 -12.97 -7.76
CA THR A 254 2.14 -11.73 -6.98
C THR A 254 3.30 -11.50 -6.00
N THR A 255 3.87 -12.59 -5.45
CA THR A 255 5.09 -12.53 -4.64
C THR A 255 6.31 -12.13 -5.49
N ASP A 256 6.44 -12.69 -6.69
CA ASP A 256 7.53 -12.34 -7.61
C ASP A 256 7.42 -10.87 -8.08
N ASN A 257 6.20 -10.37 -8.29
CA ASN A 257 5.97 -8.96 -8.59
C ASN A 257 6.46 -8.05 -7.45
N ALA A 258 6.09 -8.36 -6.22
CA ALA A 258 6.54 -7.60 -5.05
C ALA A 258 8.07 -7.63 -4.91
N ARG A 259 8.68 -8.82 -5.03
CA ARG A 259 10.14 -8.98 -4.97
C ARG A 259 10.86 -8.19 -6.06
N ARG A 260 10.39 -8.29 -7.30
CA ARG A 260 10.95 -7.56 -8.44
C ARG A 260 10.85 -6.04 -8.25
N LEU A 261 9.70 -5.54 -7.76
CA LEU A 261 9.49 -4.11 -7.53
C LEU A 261 10.45 -3.55 -6.48
N PHE A 262 10.61 -4.24 -5.36
CA PHE A 262 11.41 -3.77 -4.22
C PHE A 262 12.86 -4.28 -4.22
N GLY A 263 13.28 -5.04 -5.25
CA GLY A 263 14.63 -5.60 -5.34
C GLY A 263 14.95 -6.62 -4.24
N LEU A 264 13.95 -7.37 -3.77
CA LEU A 264 14.09 -8.37 -2.71
C LEU A 264 14.47 -9.75 -3.28
N GLN A 265 15.34 -10.46 -2.56
CA GLN A 265 15.77 -11.83 -2.91
C GLN A 265 14.78 -12.89 -2.42
#